data_9aec5528d40441134521edbd5bb190de
#
_entry.id   9aec5528d40441134521edbd5bb190de
#
_cell.length_a   1.000
_cell.length_b   1.000
_cell.length_c   1.000
_cell.angle_alpha   90.00
_cell.angle_beta   90.00
_cell.angle_gamma   90.00
#
_symmetry.space_group_name_H-M   'P 1'
#
loop_
_entity.id
_entity.type
_entity.pdbx_description
1 polymer ?
#
loop_
_entity_poly.entity_id
_entity_poly.type
_entity_poly.pdbx_seq_one_letter_code
_entity_poly.pdbx_strand_id
1 'polypeptide(L)'
;MKIKVREITEGCKFEIIQNGDCIDLKAAEDYEFVAPQAGRIYQKDNNKQRNVKFDEKMIKLGIAMQLPKGFVAKLRQRSSMTKKLRLLPATSGFIDTTYSGNEDEWCYYCLSVANTTIHKGDRICQFEIQLSQFATVWQKLKWFFNGKPQFVWVDKLEGPNRGGHGSTGVK
;
A
#
# COMPACT_ATOMS: atom_id res chain seq x y z
N MET A 1 7.27 -12.75 16.20
CA MET A 1 6.70 -11.40 16.49
C MET A 1 5.24 -11.40 16.08
N LYS A 2 4.31 -11.06 17.00
CA LYS A 2 2.87 -11.01 16.68
C LYS A 2 2.49 -9.63 16.14
N ILE A 3 1.71 -9.62 15.04
CA ILE A 3 1.17 -8.43 14.38
C ILE A 3 -0.33 -8.59 14.32
N LYS A 4 -1.07 -7.66 14.93
CA LYS A 4 -2.53 -7.65 14.88
C LYS A 4 -2.99 -7.08 13.53
N VAL A 5 -3.92 -7.77 12.89
CA VAL A 5 -4.50 -7.37 11.59
C VAL A 5 -6.01 -7.34 11.73
N ARG A 6 -6.63 -6.27 11.26
CA ARG A 6 -8.07 -6.15 11.16
C ARG A 6 -8.48 -6.21 9.70
N GLU A 7 -9.48 -7.02 9.38
CA GLU A 7 -10.17 -6.96 8.11
C GLU A 7 -11.23 -5.84 8.18
N ILE A 8 -11.12 -4.87 7.29
CA ILE A 8 -12.08 -3.77 7.17
C ILE A 8 -13.17 -4.14 6.15
N THR A 9 -12.75 -4.71 5.03
CA THR A 9 -13.65 -5.13 3.95
C THR A 9 -13.60 -6.65 3.83
N GLU A 10 -14.76 -7.29 3.91
CA GLU A 10 -14.90 -8.74 3.80
C GLU A 10 -14.29 -9.28 2.49
N GLY A 11 -13.53 -10.37 2.59
CA GLY A 11 -12.83 -11.01 1.48
C GLY A 11 -11.42 -10.47 1.22
N CYS A 12 -10.95 -9.47 2.01
CA CYS A 12 -9.61 -8.89 1.87
C CYS A 12 -8.54 -9.56 2.74
N LYS A 13 -8.87 -10.58 3.51
CA LYS A 13 -7.85 -11.36 4.22
C LYS A 13 -6.81 -11.88 3.25
N PHE A 14 -5.55 -11.69 3.62
CA PHE A 14 -4.44 -12.25 2.88
C PHE A 14 -4.06 -13.63 3.38
N GLU A 15 -3.45 -14.40 2.49
CA GLU A 15 -2.88 -15.71 2.79
C GLU A 15 -1.36 -15.63 2.75
N ILE A 16 -0.72 -16.34 3.67
CA ILE A 16 0.75 -16.49 3.66
C ILE A 16 1.07 -17.63 2.70
N ILE A 17 1.54 -17.27 1.51
CA ILE A 17 1.95 -18.23 0.49
C ILE A 17 3.40 -18.65 0.78
N GLN A 18 3.66 -19.96 0.84
CA GLN A 18 4.99 -20.49 1.17
C GLN A 18 6.08 -20.23 0.10
N ASN A 19 5.67 -19.81 -1.10
CA ASN A 19 6.58 -19.65 -2.26
C ASN A 19 6.93 -18.17 -2.53
N GLY A 20 7.32 -17.43 -1.51
CA GLY A 20 7.76 -16.05 -1.66
C GLY A 20 7.89 -15.33 -0.33
N ASP A 21 8.67 -14.24 -0.33
CA ASP A 21 8.92 -13.45 0.88
C ASP A 21 7.88 -12.34 1.11
N CYS A 22 7.11 -12.01 0.08
CA CYS A 22 6.09 -10.96 0.14
C CYS A 22 4.68 -11.54 0.20
N ILE A 23 3.80 -10.83 0.87
CA ILE A 23 2.38 -11.19 1.04
C ILE A 23 1.54 -10.30 0.12
N ASP A 24 0.72 -10.93 -0.73
CA ASP A 24 -0.16 -10.23 -1.65
C ASP A 24 -1.35 -9.57 -0.93
N LEU A 25 -1.71 -8.36 -1.34
CA LEU A 25 -2.89 -7.63 -0.89
C LEU A 25 -3.88 -7.42 -2.03
N LYS A 26 -5.16 -7.46 -1.68
CA LYS A 26 -6.29 -7.42 -2.61
C LYS A 26 -6.92 -6.03 -2.63
N ALA A 27 -7.53 -5.66 -3.76
CA ALA A 27 -8.40 -4.51 -3.85
C ALA A 27 -9.69 -4.75 -3.05
N ALA A 28 -10.11 -3.76 -2.28
CA ALA A 28 -11.31 -3.84 -1.44
C ALA A 28 -12.61 -3.57 -2.21
N GLU A 29 -12.51 -2.92 -3.35
CA GLU A 29 -13.64 -2.52 -4.20
C GLU A 29 -13.19 -2.47 -5.67
N ASP A 30 -14.15 -2.28 -6.58
CA ASP A 30 -13.87 -2.14 -8.01
C ASP A 30 -13.35 -0.75 -8.34
N TYR A 31 -12.42 -0.66 -9.30
CA TYR A 31 -11.87 0.60 -9.80
C TYR A 31 -11.79 0.57 -11.32
N GLU A 32 -12.29 1.61 -11.96
CA GLU A 32 -12.11 1.83 -13.38
C GLU A 32 -11.06 2.92 -13.59
N PHE A 33 -10.11 2.67 -14.48
CA PHE A 33 -9.08 3.62 -14.87
C PHE A 33 -9.18 3.93 -16.36
N VAL A 34 -8.95 5.19 -16.70
CA VAL A 34 -8.88 5.63 -18.09
C VAL A 34 -7.43 5.83 -18.52
N ALA A 35 -7.19 5.62 -19.81
CA ALA A 35 -5.90 5.87 -20.43
C ALA A 35 -5.48 7.34 -20.27
N PRO A 36 -4.16 7.63 -20.23
CA PRO A 36 -3.65 8.99 -20.18
C PRO A 36 -4.20 9.86 -21.30
N GLN A 37 -4.65 11.05 -20.93
CA GLN A 37 -5.19 12.01 -21.90
C GLN A 37 -4.13 13.06 -22.21
N ALA A 38 -3.90 13.30 -23.51
CA ALA A 38 -3.07 14.40 -23.96
C ALA A 38 -3.77 15.72 -23.60
N GLY A 39 -3.17 16.49 -22.70
CA GLY A 39 -3.64 17.82 -22.35
C GLY A 39 -3.30 18.85 -23.42
N ARG A 40 -3.68 20.11 -23.15
CA ARG A 40 -3.37 21.26 -24.00
C ARG A 40 -1.85 21.46 -24.10
N ILE A 41 -1.41 21.90 -25.29
CA ILE A 41 -0.04 22.38 -25.45
C ILE A 41 0.02 23.77 -24.80
N TYR A 42 0.82 23.89 -23.75
CA TYR A 42 1.15 25.19 -23.16
C TYR A 42 2.40 25.72 -23.86
N GLN A 43 2.31 26.95 -24.35
CA GLN A 43 3.45 27.67 -24.85
C GLN A 43 3.83 28.71 -23.81
N LYS A 44 4.89 28.47 -23.07
CA LYS A 44 5.50 29.42 -22.16
C LYS A 44 6.94 29.63 -22.63
N ASP A 45 7.29 30.86 -22.90
CA ASP A 45 8.68 31.26 -23.29
C ASP A 45 9.27 30.47 -24.46
N ASN A 46 8.53 30.34 -25.57
CA ASN A 46 8.89 29.57 -26.77
C ASN A 46 9.09 28.07 -26.57
N ASN A 47 8.77 27.55 -25.40
CA ASN A 47 8.85 26.12 -25.10
C ASN A 47 7.45 25.49 -25.14
N LYS A 48 7.19 24.61 -26.12
CA LYS A 48 5.93 23.88 -26.23
C LYS A 48 5.98 22.65 -25.34
N GLN A 49 5.27 22.70 -24.19
CA GLN A 49 5.11 21.55 -23.33
C GLN A 49 3.74 20.91 -23.51
N ARG A 50 3.72 19.60 -23.67
CA ARG A 50 2.49 18.81 -23.58
C ARG A 50 2.31 18.33 -22.16
N ASN A 51 1.18 18.68 -21.55
CA ASN A 51 0.76 18.04 -20.30
C ASN A 51 0.04 16.74 -20.63
N VAL A 52 0.43 15.67 -19.95
CA VAL A 52 -0.29 14.40 -19.96
C VAL A 52 -0.98 14.25 -18.61
N LYS A 53 -2.29 14.10 -18.62
CA LYS A 53 -3.05 13.83 -17.41
C LYS A 53 -3.21 12.32 -17.27
N PHE A 54 -2.67 11.79 -16.20
CA PHE A 54 -2.87 10.39 -15.79
C PHE A 54 -4.13 10.28 -14.91
N ASP A 55 -4.82 9.17 -15.01
CA ASP A 55 -5.85 8.81 -14.05
C ASP A 55 -5.15 8.13 -12.87
N GLU A 56 -5.23 8.78 -11.71
CA GLU A 56 -4.56 8.37 -10.48
C GLU A 56 -5.61 8.05 -9.42
N LYS A 57 -5.46 6.89 -8.78
CA LYS A 57 -6.38 6.48 -7.71
C LYS A 57 -5.64 5.84 -6.56
N MET A 58 -6.20 6.07 -5.38
CA MET A 58 -5.81 5.40 -4.15
C MET A 58 -6.70 4.17 -3.99
N ILE A 59 -6.11 2.99 -4.19
CA ILE A 59 -6.80 1.71 -4.11
C ILE A 59 -6.81 1.27 -2.65
N LYS A 60 -7.99 1.12 -2.07
CA LYS A 60 -8.17 0.56 -0.73
C LYS A 60 -7.86 -0.93 -0.73
N LEU A 61 -7.21 -1.40 0.32
CA LEU A 61 -6.76 -2.79 0.47
C LEU A 61 -7.58 -3.59 1.49
N GLY A 62 -8.58 -2.96 2.12
CA GLY A 62 -9.54 -3.62 3.00
C GLY A 62 -8.98 -4.14 4.31
N ILE A 63 -7.78 -3.72 4.70
CA ILE A 63 -7.14 -4.11 5.95
C ILE A 63 -6.54 -2.92 6.69
N ALA A 64 -6.46 -3.04 8.01
CA ALA A 64 -5.61 -2.22 8.87
C ALA A 64 -4.70 -3.12 9.71
N MET A 65 -3.52 -2.62 10.11
CA MET A 65 -2.54 -3.44 10.79
C MET A 65 -1.80 -2.64 11.87
N GLN A 66 -1.64 -3.25 13.05
CA GLN A 66 -0.87 -2.66 14.13
C GLN A 66 0.55 -3.22 14.15
N LEU A 67 1.48 -2.44 13.60
CA LEU A 67 2.89 -2.79 13.56
C LEU A 67 3.55 -2.55 14.91
N PRO A 68 4.42 -3.46 15.40
CA PRO A 68 5.22 -3.23 16.60
C PRO A 68 6.24 -2.12 16.39
N LYS A 69 6.58 -1.40 17.47
CA LYS A 69 7.66 -0.38 17.45
C LYS A 69 8.96 -0.96 16.90
N GLY A 70 9.62 -0.19 16.03
CA GLY A 70 10.87 -0.59 15.38
C GLY A 70 10.68 -1.36 14.08
N PHE A 71 9.45 -1.52 13.59
CA PHE A 71 9.14 -2.18 12.32
C PHE A 71 8.31 -1.28 11.43
N VAL A 72 8.41 -1.52 10.13
CA VAL A 72 7.63 -0.86 9.08
C VAL A 72 7.15 -1.92 8.09
N ALA A 73 6.02 -1.66 7.45
CA ALA A 73 5.62 -2.43 6.27
C ALA A 73 5.97 -1.64 5.01
N LYS A 74 6.56 -2.33 4.05
CA LYS A 74 6.87 -1.77 2.74
C LYS A 74 5.97 -2.40 1.69
N LEU A 75 5.10 -1.58 1.09
CA LEU A 75 4.26 -2.00 -0.01
C LEU A 75 5.03 -1.88 -1.32
N ARG A 76 4.90 -2.90 -2.15
CA ARG A 76 5.54 -2.96 -3.46
C ARG A 76 4.55 -3.39 -4.52
N GLN A 77 4.82 -2.97 -5.73
CA GLN A 77 4.12 -3.47 -6.90
C GLN A 77 4.38 -4.97 -7.09
N ARG A 78 3.35 -5.70 -7.51
CA ARG A 78 3.54 -7.06 -8.03
C ARG A 78 4.10 -7.02 -9.45
N SER A 79 4.94 -8.01 -9.80
CA SER A 79 5.56 -8.09 -11.13
C SER A 79 4.55 -8.14 -12.29
N SER A 80 3.36 -8.69 -12.05
CA SER A 80 2.30 -8.81 -13.05
C SER A 80 1.45 -7.53 -13.23
N MET A 81 1.53 -6.58 -12.32
CA MET A 81 0.63 -5.42 -12.28
C MET A 81 0.75 -4.53 -13.52
N THR A 82 1.97 -4.15 -13.91
CA THR A 82 2.19 -3.36 -15.12
C THR A 82 1.81 -4.14 -16.39
N LYS A 83 2.15 -5.42 -16.45
CA LYS A 83 1.89 -6.25 -17.63
C LYS A 83 0.40 -6.51 -17.85
N LYS A 84 -0.34 -6.87 -16.79
CA LYS A 84 -1.74 -7.31 -16.87
C LYS A 84 -2.73 -6.17 -16.67
N LEU A 85 -2.48 -5.32 -15.67
CA LEU A 85 -3.40 -4.25 -15.28
C LEU A 85 -3.01 -2.88 -15.82
N ARG A 86 -1.86 -2.76 -16.49
CA ARG A 86 -1.39 -1.49 -17.06
C ARG A 86 -1.29 -0.36 -16.02
N LEU A 87 -1.03 -0.72 -14.76
CA LEU A 87 -0.89 0.22 -13.65
C LEU A 87 0.56 0.36 -13.25
N LEU A 88 0.92 1.58 -12.88
CA LEU A 88 2.22 1.94 -12.31
C LEU A 88 2.03 2.46 -10.88
N PRO A 89 2.97 2.21 -9.97
CA PRO A 89 2.93 2.81 -8.65
C PRO A 89 3.16 4.31 -8.77
N ALA A 90 2.29 5.12 -8.16
CA ALA A 90 2.48 6.56 -8.07
C ALA A 90 3.42 6.94 -6.92
N THR A 91 3.50 6.11 -5.89
CA THR A 91 4.39 6.31 -4.74
C THR A 91 4.93 4.98 -4.22
N SER A 92 6.03 5.05 -3.45
CA SER A 92 6.46 3.93 -2.61
C SER A 92 5.64 3.90 -1.34
N GLY A 93 4.93 2.81 -1.07
CA GLY A 93 4.13 2.64 0.14
C GLY A 93 5.01 2.27 1.33
N PHE A 94 5.12 3.15 2.32
CA PHE A 94 5.67 2.85 3.63
C PHE A 94 4.59 3.06 4.68
N ILE A 95 4.33 2.02 5.46
CA ILE A 95 3.40 2.06 6.58
C ILE A 95 4.22 1.98 7.87
N ASP A 96 4.18 3.02 8.66
CA ASP A 96 4.88 3.08 9.94
C ASP A 96 3.98 2.67 11.11
N THR A 97 4.57 2.59 12.31
CA THR A 97 3.88 2.16 13.53
C THR A 97 2.80 3.13 14.02
N THR A 98 2.77 4.36 13.51
CA THR A 98 1.77 5.36 13.92
C THR A 98 0.47 5.23 13.12
N TYR A 99 0.49 4.51 12.00
CA TYR A 99 -0.68 4.18 11.19
C TYR A 99 -1.22 2.82 11.59
N SER A 100 -1.92 2.77 12.73
CA SER A 100 -2.22 1.53 13.44
C SER A 100 -3.62 1.47 14.07
N GLY A 101 -4.48 2.41 13.75
CA GLY A 101 -5.86 2.49 14.23
C GLY A 101 -6.83 1.65 13.43
N ASN A 102 -8.07 1.57 13.91
CA ASN A 102 -9.11 0.77 13.27
C ASN A 102 -9.52 1.30 11.90
N GLU A 103 -9.40 2.59 11.67
CA GLU A 103 -9.76 3.27 10.43
C GLU A 103 -8.55 3.60 9.56
N ASP A 104 -7.35 3.24 10.01
CA ASP A 104 -6.11 3.41 9.26
C ASP A 104 -5.99 2.31 8.18
N GLU A 105 -6.95 2.32 7.24
CA GLU A 105 -6.99 1.38 6.13
C GLU A 105 -5.78 1.54 5.23
N TRP A 106 -5.11 0.43 4.94
CA TRP A 106 -4.01 0.43 4.00
C TRP A 106 -4.51 0.69 2.58
N CYS A 107 -3.81 1.57 1.89
CA CYS A 107 -4.11 1.92 0.52
C CYS A 107 -2.86 1.82 -0.36
N TYR A 108 -3.07 1.64 -1.67
CA TYR A 108 -2.01 1.62 -2.66
C TYR A 108 -2.30 2.62 -3.78
N TYR A 109 -1.41 3.60 -3.95
CA TYR A 109 -1.59 4.68 -4.90
C TYR A 109 -1.00 4.32 -6.26
N CYS A 110 -1.85 4.33 -7.29
CA CYS A 110 -1.50 3.94 -8.65
C CYS A 110 -1.95 4.97 -9.67
N LEU A 111 -1.25 4.99 -10.80
CA LEU A 111 -1.69 5.65 -12.02
C LEU A 111 -1.83 4.64 -13.16
N SER A 112 -2.72 4.92 -14.08
CA SER A 112 -2.93 4.05 -15.25
C SER A 112 -2.23 4.57 -16.50
N VAL A 113 -1.71 3.64 -17.31
CA VAL A 113 -1.16 3.92 -18.65
C VAL A 113 -2.08 3.44 -19.77
N ALA A 114 -3.22 2.85 -19.45
CA ALA A 114 -4.24 2.38 -20.41
C ALA A 114 -5.61 2.31 -19.72
N ASN A 115 -6.69 2.15 -20.48
CA ASN A 115 -7.97 1.78 -19.90
C ASN A 115 -7.84 0.42 -19.22
N THR A 116 -8.24 0.33 -17.97
CA THR A 116 -8.21 -0.93 -17.22
C THR A 116 -9.21 -0.90 -16.07
N THR A 117 -9.69 -2.08 -15.69
CA THR A 117 -10.57 -2.28 -14.55
C THR A 117 -9.88 -3.19 -13.55
N ILE A 118 -9.99 -2.84 -12.29
CA ILE A 118 -9.63 -3.67 -11.15
C ILE A 118 -10.93 -4.14 -10.53
N HIS A 119 -11.03 -5.41 -10.24
CA HIS A 119 -12.16 -5.95 -9.52
C HIS A 119 -11.81 -6.19 -8.05
N LYS A 120 -12.82 -6.07 -7.19
CA LYS A 120 -12.70 -6.47 -5.78
C LYS A 120 -12.10 -7.88 -5.68
N GLY A 121 -11.08 -8.02 -4.86
CA GLY A 121 -10.35 -9.28 -4.70
C GLY A 121 -9.13 -9.45 -5.60
N ASP A 122 -8.94 -8.59 -6.61
CA ASP A 122 -7.72 -8.60 -7.42
C ASP A 122 -6.49 -8.29 -6.58
N ARG A 123 -5.42 -9.07 -6.78
CA ARG A 123 -4.15 -8.86 -6.07
C ARG A 123 -3.37 -7.71 -6.71
N ILE A 124 -3.35 -6.56 -6.05
CA ILE A 124 -2.83 -5.29 -6.57
C ILE A 124 -1.37 -5.06 -6.21
N CYS A 125 -1.03 -5.28 -4.97
CA CYS A 125 0.33 -5.06 -4.46
C CYS A 125 0.71 -6.19 -3.52
N GLN A 126 1.92 -6.12 -3.01
CA GLN A 126 2.45 -7.05 -2.02
C GLN A 126 3.20 -6.26 -0.96
N PHE A 127 3.35 -6.82 0.22
CA PHE A 127 4.10 -6.19 1.29
C PHE A 127 5.08 -7.14 1.96
N GLU A 128 6.07 -6.54 2.60
CA GLU A 128 7.01 -7.19 3.50
C GLU A 128 7.15 -6.36 4.79
N ILE A 129 7.47 -7.02 5.89
CA ILE A 129 7.79 -6.36 7.16
C ILE A 129 9.29 -6.20 7.25
N GLN A 130 9.75 -4.98 7.54
CA GLN A 130 11.16 -4.64 7.67
C GLN A 130 11.45 -3.96 9.01
N LEU A 131 12.71 -3.95 9.41
CA LEU A 131 13.17 -3.12 10.52
C LEU A 131 13.12 -1.64 10.11
N SER A 132 12.58 -0.81 11.01
CA SER A 132 12.65 0.64 10.86
C SER A 132 14.10 1.12 11.00
N GLN A 133 14.43 2.25 10.34
CA GLN A 133 15.73 2.91 10.56
C GLN A 133 15.97 3.29 12.03
N PHE A 134 14.91 3.50 12.80
CA PHE A 134 14.98 3.80 14.24
C PHE A 134 14.91 2.57 15.15
N ALA A 135 15.03 1.36 14.57
CA ALA A 135 15.02 0.14 15.36
C ALA A 135 16.23 0.09 16.30
N THR A 136 15.97 -0.15 17.57
CA THR A 136 17.02 -0.31 18.60
C THR A 136 17.81 -1.59 18.38
N VAL A 137 19.01 -1.68 18.99
CA VAL A 137 19.84 -2.89 18.95
C VAL A 137 19.07 -4.12 19.44
N TRP A 138 18.28 -3.97 20.51
CA TRP A 138 17.45 -5.06 21.04
C TRP A 138 16.36 -5.53 20.07
N GLN A 139 15.74 -4.61 19.33
CA GLN A 139 14.77 -4.95 18.29
C GLN A 139 15.42 -5.70 17.12
N LYS A 140 16.63 -5.28 16.73
CA LYS A 140 17.44 -5.97 15.70
C LYS A 140 17.81 -7.39 16.13
N LEU A 141 18.29 -7.57 17.37
CA LEU A 141 18.60 -8.87 17.93
C LEU A 141 17.36 -9.76 18.03
N LYS A 142 16.24 -9.21 18.52
CA LYS A 142 14.96 -9.94 18.58
C LYS A 142 14.49 -10.38 17.18
N TRP A 143 14.64 -9.54 16.18
CA TRP A 143 14.35 -9.87 14.80
C TRP A 143 15.25 -11.01 14.29
N PHE A 144 16.52 -10.93 14.56
CA PHE A 144 17.50 -11.94 14.18
C PHE A 144 17.19 -13.33 14.75
N PHE A 145 16.82 -13.39 16.02
CA PHE A 145 16.54 -14.67 16.68
C PHE A 145 15.11 -15.20 16.51
N ASN A 146 14.11 -14.30 16.33
CA ASN A 146 12.69 -14.67 16.28
C ASN A 146 11.99 -14.22 14.98
N GLY A 147 12.72 -14.01 13.94
CA GLY A 147 12.51 -13.22 12.75
C GLY A 147 11.23 -13.37 11.93
N LYS A 148 10.34 -14.35 12.19
CA LYS A 148 9.13 -14.49 11.37
C LYS A 148 7.94 -13.73 11.99
N PRO A 149 7.30 -12.80 11.22
CA PRO A 149 6.05 -12.18 11.67
C PRO A 149 4.94 -13.22 11.73
N GLN A 150 4.16 -13.19 12.81
CA GLN A 150 2.94 -13.97 12.99
C GLN A 150 1.77 -13.00 12.94
N PHE A 151 0.93 -13.11 11.94
CA PHE A 151 -0.26 -12.28 11.77
C PHE A 151 -1.42 -12.88 12.53
N VAL A 152 -2.09 -12.07 13.35
CA VAL A 152 -3.25 -12.46 14.16
C VAL A 152 -4.42 -11.59 13.77
N TRP A 153 -5.45 -12.20 13.20
CA TRP A 153 -6.68 -11.50 12.84
C TRP A 153 -7.48 -11.16 14.09
N VAL A 154 -7.91 -9.90 14.19
CA VAL A 154 -8.67 -9.35 15.31
C VAL A 154 -9.81 -8.49 14.80
N ASP A 155 -10.89 -8.36 15.60
CA ASP A 155 -12.03 -7.52 15.25
C ASP A 155 -11.72 -6.04 15.46
N LYS A 156 -10.80 -5.71 16.40
CA LYS A 156 -10.44 -4.35 16.74
C LYS A 156 -8.95 -4.22 17.03
N LEU A 157 -8.35 -3.14 16.50
CA LEU A 157 -7.00 -2.69 16.85
C LEU A 157 -7.04 -1.73 18.05
N GLU A 158 -5.95 -1.67 18.81
CA GLU A 158 -5.84 -0.84 20.01
C GLU A 158 -5.14 0.50 19.75
N GLY A 159 -4.54 0.66 18.56
CA GLY A 159 -3.84 1.89 18.19
C GLY A 159 -4.81 3.06 17.94
N PRO A 160 -4.35 4.30 18.13
CA PRO A 160 -5.12 5.47 17.75
C PRO A 160 -5.19 5.58 16.23
N ASN A 161 -6.33 6.07 15.72
CA ASN A 161 -6.45 6.42 14.30
C ASN A 161 -5.57 7.65 14.02
N ARG A 162 -4.72 7.57 13.00
CA ARG A 162 -3.85 8.69 12.59
C ARG A 162 -4.52 9.59 11.55
N GLY A 163 -5.47 9.05 10.80
CA GLY A 163 -6.05 9.71 9.63
C GLY A 163 -5.22 9.47 8.37
N GLY A 164 -5.88 9.64 7.22
CA GLY A 164 -5.37 9.25 5.91
C GLY A 164 -4.21 10.09 5.37
N HIS A 165 -3.87 9.81 4.13
CA HIS A 165 -2.82 10.48 3.37
C HIS A 165 -3.03 12.00 3.31
N GLY A 166 -2.00 12.77 3.63
CA GLY A 166 -2.03 14.24 3.61
C GLY A 166 -2.40 14.91 4.93
N SER A 167 -2.69 14.15 6.01
CA SER A 167 -3.01 14.71 7.33
C SER A 167 -1.88 15.53 7.96
N THR A 168 -0.64 15.39 7.49
CA THR A 168 0.56 16.12 7.98
C THR A 168 0.88 17.38 7.17
N GLY A 169 0.08 17.69 6.13
CA GLY A 169 0.29 18.90 5.30
C GLY A 169 1.50 18.85 4.37
N VAL A 170 1.60 19.86 3.51
CA VAL A 170 2.71 20.08 2.55
C VAL A 170 3.60 21.23 3.00
N LYS A 171 3.77 21.43 4.30
CA LYS A 171 4.72 22.43 4.84
C LYS A 171 5.65 21.77 5.82
#